data_fb73f936cb0c4ee69d8ad158aa4085b4
#
_entry.id   fb73f936cb0c4ee69d8ad158aa4085b4
#
_cell.length_a   1.000
_cell.length_b   1.000
_cell.length_c   1.000
_cell.angle_alpha   90.00
_cell.angle_beta   90.00
_cell.angle_gamma   90.00
#
_symmetry.space_group_name_H-M   'P 1'
#
loop_
_entity.id
_entity.type
_entity.pdbx_description
1 polymer ?
#
loop_
_entity_poly.entity_id
_entity_poly.type
_entity_poly.pdbx_seq_one_letter_code
_entity_poly.pdbx_strand_id
1 'polypeptide(L)'
;MSGLIRGYINNEGWEQSCRYANACGALVVSRHGCAPAMPTKAELDNYLTRAESVPRPDLDPQLNHLHRVTTRKAKWDNLCIFAFDHRKQLVDLAEKCGADVKRIPKLKQLLLQAAERTAQEEGIYDGQAGILADTTFGQVALNEITGKHWWIGRPIELPASRPLRLEYGDLGSQLASWPQEHVVKCLVFYHPKDSIEMKTEQDATLKQVYQACCRTGHELLLEVILPSDMEQNEEYY
;
A
#
# COMPACT_ATOMS: atom_id res chain seq x y z
N MET A 1 -11.18 -22.29 -18.41
CA MET A 1 -11.53 -21.79 -19.77
C MET A 1 -10.51 -20.77 -20.29
N SER A 2 -10.21 -19.68 -19.56
CA SER A 2 -9.26 -18.64 -20.02
C SER A 2 -7.88 -19.15 -20.44
N GLY A 3 -7.29 -20.07 -19.69
CA GLY A 3 -6.01 -20.69 -20.06
C GLY A 3 -6.05 -21.49 -21.35
N LEU A 4 -7.15 -22.21 -21.59
CA LEU A 4 -7.35 -22.96 -22.84
C LEU A 4 -7.43 -22.02 -24.04
N ILE A 5 -8.25 -20.97 -23.92
CA ILE A 5 -8.44 -19.97 -24.98
C ILE A 5 -7.13 -19.25 -25.29
N ARG A 6 -6.36 -18.90 -24.25
CA ARG A 6 -5.04 -18.27 -24.43
C ARG A 6 -4.11 -19.14 -25.28
N GLY A 7 -3.95 -20.42 -24.92
CA GLY A 7 -3.10 -21.34 -25.68
C GLY A 7 -3.56 -21.51 -27.11
N TYR A 8 -4.88 -21.59 -27.32
CA TYR A 8 -5.47 -21.68 -28.65
C TYR A 8 -5.20 -20.43 -29.51
N ILE A 9 -5.42 -19.23 -28.95
CA ILE A 9 -5.18 -17.97 -29.69
C ILE A 9 -3.70 -17.82 -30.06
N ASN A 10 -2.78 -18.28 -29.19
CA ASN A 10 -1.35 -18.19 -29.41
C ASN A 10 -0.78 -19.36 -30.22
N ASN A 11 -1.61 -20.29 -30.71
CA ASN A 11 -1.20 -21.50 -31.45
C ASN A 11 -0.19 -22.38 -30.70
N GLU A 12 -0.31 -22.47 -29.36
CA GLU A 12 0.63 -23.21 -28.51
C GLU A 12 0.35 -24.72 -28.40
N GLY A 13 -0.59 -25.24 -29.20
CA GLY A 13 -0.98 -26.65 -29.20
C GLY A 13 -1.94 -27.03 -28.05
N TRP A 14 -2.64 -28.16 -28.23
CA TRP A 14 -3.68 -28.59 -27.29
C TRP A 14 -3.13 -29.01 -25.93
N GLU A 15 -2.00 -29.70 -25.90
CA GLU A 15 -1.38 -30.12 -24.64
C GLU A 15 -1.03 -28.94 -23.75
N GLN A 16 -0.35 -27.94 -24.29
CA GLN A 16 0.01 -26.75 -23.57
C GLN A 16 -1.22 -25.93 -23.17
N SER A 17 -2.22 -25.84 -24.05
CA SER A 17 -3.49 -25.17 -23.76
C SER A 17 -4.22 -25.81 -22.56
N CYS A 18 -4.22 -27.15 -22.49
CA CYS A 18 -4.79 -27.90 -21.37
C CYS A 18 -3.99 -27.70 -20.07
N ARG A 19 -2.65 -27.64 -20.15
CA ARG A 19 -1.80 -27.32 -18.98
C ARG A 19 -2.14 -25.93 -18.42
N TYR A 20 -2.29 -24.93 -19.28
CA TYR A 20 -2.74 -23.60 -18.86
C TYR A 20 -4.14 -23.61 -18.24
N ALA A 21 -5.08 -24.36 -18.84
CA ALA A 21 -6.43 -24.48 -18.31
C ALA A 21 -6.46 -25.05 -16.88
N ASN A 22 -5.69 -26.12 -16.64
CA ASN A 22 -5.58 -26.77 -15.35
C ASN A 22 -4.91 -25.85 -14.32
N ALA A 23 -3.80 -25.21 -14.67
CA ALA A 23 -3.09 -24.28 -13.80
C ALA A 23 -3.95 -23.05 -13.45
N CYS A 24 -4.63 -22.44 -14.42
CA CYS A 24 -5.59 -21.37 -14.17
C CYS A 24 -6.73 -21.83 -13.25
N GLY A 25 -7.25 -23.04 -13.47
CA GLY A 25 -8.28 -23.62 -12.62
C GLY A 25 -7.81 -23.77 -11.17
N ALA A 26 -6.63 -24.33 -10.94
CA ALA A 26 -6.05 -24.51 -9.61
C ALA A 26 -5.87 -23.16 -8.89
N LEU A 27 -5.38 -22.15 -9.58
CA LEU A 27 -5.18 -20.81 -9.01
C LEU A 27 -6.53 -20.13 -8.68
N VAL A 28 -7.52 -20.22 -9.56
CA VAL A 28 -8.84 -19.58 -9.35
C VAL A 28 -9.59 -20.22 -8.20
N VAL A 29 -9.65 -21.56 -8.12
CA VAL A 29 -10.39 -22.25 -7.05
C VAL A 29 -9.74 -22.10 -5.67
N SER A 30 -8.47 -21.73 -5.64
CA SER A 30 -7.75 -21.45 -4.39
C SER A 30 -8.04 -20.06 -3.80
N ARG A 31 -8.84 -19.21 -4.48
CA ARG A 31 -9.10 -17.82 -4.13
C ARG A 31 -10.59 -17.52 -4.07
N HIS A 32 -10.95 -16.40 -3.43
CA HIS A 32 -12.31 -15.90 -3.42
C HIS A 32 -12.61 -15.01 -4.64
N GLY A 33 -13.81 -15.15 -5.17
CA GLY A 33 -14.32 -14.36 -6.29
C GLY A 33 -14.06 -15.00 -7.65
N CYS A 34 -14.64 -14.40 -8.70
CA CYS A 34 -14.48 -14.86 -10.08
C CYS A 34 -13.37 -14.06 -10.80
N ALA A 35 -13.69 -12.86 -11.25
CA ALA A 35 -12.73 -12.02 -11.98
C ALA A 35 -11.49 -11.63 -11.14
N PRO A 36 -11.62 -11.23 -9.86
CA PRO A 36 -10.45 -10.95 -9.02
C PRO A 36 -9.53 -12.15 -8.77
N ALA A 37 -10.06 -13.38 -8.85
CA ALA A 37 -9.28 -14.61 -8.64
C ALA A 37 -8.47 -15.04 -9.86
N MET A 38 -8.73 -14.46 -11.04
CA MET A 38 -8.05 -14.84 -12.28
C MET A 38 -6.56 -14.55 -12.21
N PRO A 39 -5.70 -15.53 -12.55
CA PRO A 39 -4.26 -15.33 -12.54
C PRO A 39 -3.81 -14.44 -13.70
N THR A 40 -2.76 -13.67 -13.47
CA THR A 40 -2.03 -12.99 -14.53
C THR A 40 -1.09 -13.97 -15.24
N LYS A 41 -0.51 -13.52 -16.35
CA LYS A 41 0.51 -14.30 -17.07
C LYS A 41 1.71 -14.64 -16.17
N ALA A 42 2.19 -13.66 -15.40
CA ALA A 42 3.32 -13.85 -14.49
C ALA A 42 3.04 -14.90 -13.41
N GLU A 43 1.83 -14.93 -12.86
CA GLU A 43 1.43 -15.95 -11.90
C GLU A 43 1.33 -17.33 -12.54
N LEU A 44 0.72 -17.42 -13.72
CA LEU A 44 0.58 -18.67 -14.44
C LEU A 44 1.95 -19.27 -14.78
N ASP A 45 2.86 -18.45 -15.32
CA ASP A 45 4.21 -18.89 -15.66
C ASP A 45 4.98 -19.35 -14.39
N ASN A 46 4.91 -18.59 -13.30
CA ASN A 46 5.51 -18.98 -12.03
C ASN A 46 4.93 -20.29 -11.46
N TYR A 47 3.61 -20.43 -11.47
CA TYR A 47 2.97 -21.65 -10.96
C TYR A 47 3.33 -22.87 -11.80
N LEU A 48 3.34 -22.77 -13.12
CA LEU A 48 3.69 -23.88 -14.01
C LEU A 48 5.10 -24.42 -13.80
N THR A 49 6.05 -23.56 -13.39
CA THR A 49 7.43 -23.98 -13.09
C THR A 49 7.55 -24.68 -11.73
N ARG A 50 6.58 -24.49 -10.83
CA ARG A 50 6.65 -24.95 -9.44
C ARG A 50 5.45 -25.77 -8.97
N ALA A 51 4.53 -26.14 -9.88
CA ALA A 51 3.23 -26.73 -9.53
C ALA A 51 3.33 -27.94 -8.60
N GLU A 52 4.35 -28.82 -8.80
CA GLU A 52 4.57 -30.00 -7.98
C GLU A 52 4.99 -29.65 -6.54
N SER A 53 5.64 -28.51 -6.34
CA SER A 53 6.11 -28.04 -5.03
C SER A 53 5.10 -27.14 -4.32
N VAL A 54 3.97 -26.76 -4.96
CA VAL A 54 2.97 -25.82 -4.45
C VAL A 54 1.58 -26.48 -4.40
N PRO A 55 1.35 -27.39 -3.44
CA PRO A 55 0.06 -28.08 -3.33
C PRO A 55 -1.08 -27.17 -2.86
N ARG A 56 -0.76 -26.04 -2.22
CA ARG A 56 -1.71 -25.05 -1.68
C ARG A 56 -1.37 -23.65 -2.23
N PRO A 57 -1.82 -23.30 -3.46
CA PRO A 57 -1.53 -22.01 -4.07
C PRO A 57 -2.03 -20.81 -3.25
N ASP A 58 -3.12 -20.98 -2.50
CA ASP A 58 -3.68 -19.98 -1.58
C ASP A 58 -2.74 -19.58 -0.43
N LEU A 59 -1.85 -20.48 -0.03
CA LEU A 59 -0.90 -20.27 1.05
C LEU A 59 0.52 -19.92 0.55
N ASP A 60 0.78 -19.99 -0.75
CA ASP A 60 2.10 -19.66 -1.30
C ASP A 60 2.35 -18.15 -1.30
N PRO A 61 3.35 -17.67 -0.53
CA PRO A 61 3.61 -16.23 -0.41
C PRO A 61 4.01 -15.57 -1.74
N GLN A 62 4.74 -16.30 -2.60
CA GLN A 62 5.21 -15.78 -3.87
C GLN A 62 4.06 -15.62 -4.87
N LEU A 63 3.16 -16.58 -4.97
CA LEU A 63 1.96 -16.45 -5.81
C LEU A 63 1.04 -15.35 -5.31
N ASN A 64 0.86 -15.23 -3.99
CA ASN A 64 0.08 -14.15 -3.39
C ASN A 64 0.71 -12.77 -3.65
N HIS A 65 2.04 -12.68 -3.60
CA HIS A 65 2.74 -11.44 -3.97
C HIS A 65 2.56 -11.12 -5.45
N LEU A 66 2.83 -12.08 -6.34
CA LEU A 66 2.65 -11.89 -7.79
C LEU A 66 1.25 -11.45 -8.14
N HIS A 67 0.22 -12.09 -7.55
CA HIS A 67 -1.16 -11.72 -7.79
C HIS A 67 -1.42 -10.24 -7.52
N ARG A 68 -0.95 -9.74 -6.39
CA ARG A 68 -1.14 -8.34 -6.00
C ARG A 68 -0.43 -7.36 -6.89
N VAL A 69 0.87 -7.59 -7.15
CA VAL A 69 1.68 -6.65 -7.94
C VAL A 69 1.33 -6.67 -9.42
N THR A 70 0.75 -7.77 -9.93
CA THR A 70 0.40 -7.89 -11.34
C THR A 70 -1.07 -7.66 -11.65
N THR A 71 -1.95 -7.62 -10.62
CA THR A 71 -3.38 -7.27 -10.76
C THR A 71 -3.69 -5.83 -10.31
N ARG A 72 -2.68 -5.00 -10.07
CA ARG A 72 -2.85 -3.59 -9.71
C ARG A 72 -3.78 -2.89 -10.70
N LYS A 73 -4.74 -2.15 -10.17
CA LYS A 73 -5.68 -1.35 -10.97
C LYS A 73 -5.06 -0.06 -11.47
N ALA A 74 -4.16 0.52 -10.69
CA ALA A 74 -3.47 1.74 -11.03
C ALA A 74 -1.97 1.48 -11.22
N LYS A 75 -1.39 2.08 -12.26
CA LYS A 75 0.05 2.21 -12.44
C LYS A 75 0.40 3.67 -12.24
N TRP A 76 1.43 3.90 -11.44
CA TRP A 76 1.90 5.23 -11.14
C TRP A 76 3.32 5.36 -11.70
N ASP A 77 3.45 6.14 -12.75
CA ASP A 77 4.73 6.45 -13.37
C ASP A 77 5.12 7.89 -13.02
N ASN A 78 6.33 8.10 -12.49
CA ASN A 78 6.86 9.43 -12.16
C ASN A 78 5.99 10.24 -11.18
N LEU A 79 5.66 9.66 -10.03
CA LEU A 79 4.84 10.32 -9.01
C LEU A 79 5.52 11.56 -8.42
N CYS A 80 4.80 12.69 -8.45
CA CYS A 80 5.09 13.90 -7.70
C CYS A 80 4.15 13.99 -6.49
N ILE A 81 4.65 13.68 -5.30
CA ILE A 81 3.84 13.61 -4.09
C ILE A 81 4.13 14.80 -3.19
N PHE A 82 3.09 15.55 -2.81
CA PHE A 82 3.17 16.57 -1.78
C PHE A 82 2.72 16.01 -0.43
N ALA A 83 3.66 15.90 0.51
CA ALA A 83 3.41 15.32 1.84
C ALA A 83 3.06 16.40 2.87
N PHE A 84 1.87 16.31 3.46
CA PHE A 84 1.43 17.14 4.59
C PHE A 84 0.68 16.34 5.67
N ASP A 85 1.06 15.08 5.84
CA ASP A 85 0.53 14.18 6.85
C ASP A 85 1.05 14.45 8.29
N HIS A 86 1.88 15.46 8.47
CA HIS A 86 2.39 15.89 9.77
C HIS A 86 1.24 16.18 10.74
N ARG A 87 1.25 15.52 11.90
CA ARG A 87 0.25 15.68 12.97
C ARG A 87 0.86 16.38 14.16
N LYS A 88 1.76 15.71 14.87
CA LYS A 88 2.42 16.23 16.06
C LYS A 88 3.18 17.53 15.78
N GLN A 89 3.93 17.58 14.69
CA GLN A 89 4.73 18.75 14.32
C GLN A 89 3.88 20.01 14.12
N LEU A 90 2.67 19.86 13.53
CA LEU A 90 1.76 20.98 13.34
C LEU A 90 1.07 21.40 14.65
N VAL A 91 0.78 20.46 15.56
CA VAL A 91 0.30 20.77 16.90
C VAL A 91 1.36 21.55 17.69
N ASP A 92 2.59 21.01 17.74
CA ASP A 92 3.73 21.65 18.43
C ASP A 92 4.00 23.07 17.87
N LEU A 93 3.87 23.24 16.54
CA LEU A 93 4.01 24.55 15.89
C LEU A 93 2.87 25.50 16.29
N ALA A 94 1.64 25.05 16.29
CA ALA A 94 0.49 25.85 16.69
C ALA A 94 0.63 26.33 18.14
N GLU A 95 0.97 25.43 19.05
CA GLU A 95 1.21 25.73 20.45
C GLU A 95 2.37 26.77 20.62
N LYS A 96 3.49 26.55 19.94
CA LYS A 96 4.66 27.45 19.96
C LYS A 96 4.30 28.87 19.46
N CYS A 97 3.38 28.97 18.49
CA CYS A 97 2.93 30.24 17.92
C CYS A 97 1.72 30.82 18.65
N GLY A 98 1.18 30.18 19.71
CA GLY A 98 -0.04 30.59 20.39
C GLY A 98 -1.28 30.52 19.49
N ALA A 99 -1.29 29.63 18.49
CA ALA A 99 -2.38 29.46 17.55
C ALA A 99 -3.31 28.31 17.98
N ASP A 100 -4.61 28.44 17.70
CA ASP A 100 -5.57 27.36 17.97
C ASP A 100 -5.33 26.17 17.02
N VAL A 101 -5.14 24.97 17.59
CA VAL A 101 -5.00 23.69 16.89
C VAL A 101 -6.16 23.42 15.90
N LYS A 102 -7.35 23.96 16.20
CA LYS A 102 -8.52 23.87 15.30
C LYS A 102 -8.32 24.54 13.94
N ARG A 103 -7.26 25.31 13.76
CA ARG A 103 -6.89 25.93 12.47
C ARG A 103 -6.16 24.94 11.54
N ILE A 104 -5.60 23.84 12.07
CA ILE A 104 -4.82 22.87 11.29
C ILE A 104 -5.63 22.26 10.14
N PRO A 105 -6.88 21.83 10.30
CA PRO A 105 -7.68 21.32 9.17
C PRO A 105 -7.82 22.33 8.03
N LYS A 106 -8.02 23.62 8.36
CA LYS A 106 -8.09 24.68 7.33
C LYS A 106 -6.76 24.89 6.63
N LEU A 107 -5.65 24.83 7.36
CA LEU A 107 -4.31 24.88 6.78
C LEU A 107 -4.11 23.72 5.79
N LYS A 108 -4.46 22.49 6.17
CA LYS A 108 -4.32 21.32 5.29
C LYS A 108 -5.19 21.41 4.03
N GLN A 109 -6.36 21.99 4.14
CA GLN A 109 -7.21 22.29 2.98
C GLN A 109 -6.53 23.30 2.03
N LEU A 110 -5.91 24.35 2.57
CA LEU A 110 -5.14 25.32 1.77
C LEU A 110 -3.91 24.67 1.13
N LEU A 111 -3.23 23.76 1.82
CA LEU A 111 -2.11 23.01 1.27
C LEU A 111 -2.54 22.12 0.10
N LEU A 112 -3.70 21.47 0.19
CA LEU A 112 -4.27 20.72 -0.95
C LEU A 112 -4.56 21.64 -2.13
N GLN A 113 -5.22 22.77 -1.91
CA GLN A 113 -5.52 23.75 -2.98
C GLN A 113 -4.23 24.27 -3.65
N ALA A 114 -3.18 24.50 -2.86
CA ALA A 114 -1.87 24.88 -3.39
C ALA A 114 -1.26 23.75 -4.24
N ALA A 115 -1.34 22.50 -3.78
CA ALA A 115 -0.86 21.34 -4.54
C ALA A 115 -1.61 21.16 -5.88
N GLU A 116 -2.94 21.26 -5.87
CA GLU A 116 -3.76 21.17 -7.09
C GLU A 116 -3.40 22.29 -8.08
N ARG A 117 -3.24 23.52 -7.58
CA ARG A 117 -2.84 24.66 -8.40
C ARG A 117 -1.44 24.49 -8.99
N THR A 118 -0.46 24.07 -8.19
CA THR A 118 0.91 23.81 -8.65
C THR A 118 0.92 22.69 -9.69
N ALA A 119 0.20 21.61 -9.46
CA ALA A 119 0.11 20.52 -10.43
C ALA A 119 -0.43 21.00 -11.77
N GLN A 120 -1.44 21.88 -11.76
CA GLN A 120 -1.99 22.47 -12.97
C GLN A 120 -1.00 23.41 -13.67
N GLU A 121 -0.32 24.29 -12.92
CA GLU A 121 0.64 25.27 -13.45
C GLU A 121 1.90 24.59 -14.03
N GLU A 122 2.36 23.51 -13.41
CA GLU A 122 3.55 22.74 -13.84
C GLU A 122 3.24 21.60 -14.83
N GLY A 123 1.98 21.44 -15.22
CA GLY A 123 1.57 20.41 -16.17
C GLY A 123 1.76 18.98 -15.65
N ILE A 124 1.62 18.79 -14.33
CA ILE A 124 1.61 17.45 -13.70
C ILE A 124 0.22 16.86 -13.93
N TYR A 125 0.17 15.84 -14.79
CA TYR A 125 -1.10 15.26 -15.23
C TYR A 125 -1.70 14.31 -14.16
N ASP A 126 -2.99 14.04 -14.32
CA ASP A 126 -3.68 13.00 -13.57
C ASP A 126 -2.91 11.67 -13.64
N GLY A 127 -2.75 11.00 -12.49
CA GLY A 127 -1.92 9.80 -12.38
C GLY A 127 -0.43 10.05 -12.14
N GLN A 128 0.02 11.30 -12.12
CA GLN A 128 1.39 11.69 -11.73
C GLN A 128 1.42 12.51 -10.43
N ALA A 129 0.31 13.15 -10.08
CA ALA A 129 0.19 13.92 -8.87
C ALA A 129 -0.25 13.04 -7.69
N GLY A 130 0.25 13.36 -6.50
CA GLY A 130 -0.15 12.68 -5.28
C GLY A 130 -0.06 13.54 -4.05
N ILE A 131 -0.76 13.12 -3.01
CA ILE A 131 -0.66 13.69 -1.67
C ILE A 131 -0.43 12.60 -0.64
N LEU A 132 0.23 12.98 0.46
CA LEU A 132 0.26 12.22 1.68
C LEU A 132 -0.41 13.06 2.78
N ALA A 133 -1.57 12.62 3.25
CA ALA A 133 -2.41 13.35 4.19
C ALA A 133 -3.00 12.43 5.26
N ASP A 134 -3.04 12.90 6.51
CA ASP A 134 -3.58 12.15 7.66
C ASP A 134 -5.09 12.30 7.80
N THR A 135 -5.69 11.40 8.57
CA THR A 135 -7.12 11.44 8.89
C THR A 135 -7.46 12.50 9.92
N THR A 136 -6.61 12.67 10.94
CA THR A 136 -6.90 13.47 12.13
C THR A 136 -7.20 14.94 11.81
N PHE A 137 -6.38 15.54 10.95
CA PHE A 137 -6.52 16.95 10.54
C PHE A 137 -6.76 17.13 9.04
N GLY A 138 -6.50 16.10 8.23
CA GLY A 138 -6.58 16.15 6.78
C GLY A 138 -7.86 15.56 6.17
N GLN A 139 -8.85 15.17 6.97
CA GLN A 139 -10.05 14.48 6.46
C GLN A 139 -10.80 15.29 5.37
N VAL A 140 -10.86 16.62 5.51
CA VAL A 140 -11.51 17.47 4.49
C VAL A 140 -10.71 17.40 3.18
N ALA A 141 -9.39 17.51 3.24
CA ALA A 141 -8.53 17.39 2.08
C ALA A 141 -8.65 16.01 1.42
N LEU A 142 -8.69 14.93 2.22
CA LEU A 142 -8.90 13.56 1.70
C LEU A 142 -10.25 13.45 0.97
N ASN A 143 -11.31 14.01 1.51
CA ASN A 143 -12.64 13.98 0.88
C ASN A 143 -12.67 14.77 -0.44
N GLU A 144 -11.98 15.91 -0.51
CA GLU A 144 -11.92 16.77 -1.70
C GLU A 144 -11.13 16.14 -2.86
N ILE A 145 -10.06 15.37 -2.55
CA ILE A 145 -9.18 14.81 -3.57
C ILE A 145 -9.58 13.40 -4.02
N THR A 146 -10.31 12.65 -3.17
CA THR A 146 -10.78 11.30 -3.51
C THR A 146 -11.60 11.31 -4.80
N GLY A 147 -11.28 10.40 -5.73
CA GLY A 147 -11.93 10.29 -7.04
C GLY A 147 -11.35 11.20 -8.14
N LYS A 148 -10.32 12.00 -7.86
CA LYS A 148 -9.68 12.89 -8.85
C LYS A 148 -8.45 12.28 -9.54
N HIS A 149 -8.28 10.95 -9.48
CA HIS A 149 -7.13 10.22 -10.06
C HIS A 149 -5.75 10.68 -9.55
N TRP A 150 -5.69 11.13 -8.31
CA TRP A 150 -4.45 11.42 -7.59
C TRP A 150 -4.02 10.20 -6.78
N TRP A 151 -2.71 10.03 -6.62
CA TRP A 151 -2.18 9.08 -5.64
C TRP A 151 -2.41 9.63 -4.23
N ILE A 152 -3.05 8.86 -3.36
CA ILE A 152 -3.42 9.31 -2.02
C ILE A 152 -2.82 8.36 -1.00
N GLY A 153 -1.74 8.78 -0.34
CA GLY A 153 -1.16 8.09 0.81
C GLY A 153 -1.80 8.54 2.12
N ARG A 154 -2.09 7.56 2.99
CA ARG A 154 -2.79 7.82 4.25
C ARG A 154 -2.13 7.06 5.39
N PRO A 155 -1.52 7.75 6.39
CA PRO A 155 -0.80 7.11 7.48
C PRO A 155 -1.75 6.41 8.47
N ILE A 156 -1.29 5.32 9.06
CA ILE A 156 -2.00 4.55 10.08
C ILE A 156 -1.23 4.40 11.39
N GLU A 157 0.04 4.76 11.41
CA GLU A 157 0.86 4.72 12.61
C GLU A 157 0.57 5.90 13.54
N LEU A 158 0.71 5.68 14.85
CA LEU A 158 0.84 6.77 15.80
C LEU A 158 2.17 7.51 15.58
N PRO A 159 2.13 8.85 15.45
CA PRO A 159 3.34 9.64 15.23
C PRO A 159 4.41 9.38 16.27
N ALA A 160 5.66 9.14 15.81
CA ALA A 160 6.85 8.93 16.65
C ALA A 160 6.75 7.74 17.62
N SER A 161 5.85 6.79 17.40
CA SER A 161 5.76 5.59 18.25
C SER A 161 6.92 4.62 17.98
N ARG A 162 7.57 4.17 19.06
CA ARG A 162 8.58 3.13 19.06
C ARG A 162 8.49 2.32 20.36
N PRO A 163 8.11 1.03 20.36
CA PRO A 163 7.72 0.22 19.20
C PRO A 163 6.55 0.81 18.44
N LEU A 164 6.40 0.37 17.16
CA LEU A 164 5.34 0.79 16.27
C LEU A 164 3.96 0.55 16.90
N ARG A 165 3.17 1.61 16.98
CA ARG A 165 1.76 1.57 17.40
C ARG A 165 0.89 2.14 16.32
N LEU A 166 -0.33 1.63 16.21
CA LEU A 166 -1.30 2.06 15.20
C LEU A 166 -2.28 3.05 15.82
N GLU A 167 -2.75 3.98 15.00
CA GLU A 167 -3.75 4.99 15.40
C GLU A 167 -5.12 4.36 15.66
N TYR A 168 -5.38 3.19 15.07
CA TYR A 168 -6.67 2.50 15.13
C TYR A 168 -6.55 1.14 15.81
N GLY A 169 -7.49 0.84 16.71
CA GLY A 169 -7.52 -0.43 17.45
C GLY A 169 -7.93 -1.62 16.59
N ASP A 170 -8.94 -1.44 15.71
CA ASP A 170 -9.36 -2.44 14.73
C ASP A 170 -9.01 -2.00 13.31
N LEU A 171 -7.84 -2.44 12.90
CA LEU A 171 -7.29 -2.10 11.60
C LEU A 171 -8.13 -2.64 10.43
N GLY A 172 -8.72 -3.82 10.58
CA GLY A 172 -9.53 -4.43 9.52
C GLY A 172 -10.78 -3.61 9.21
N SER A 173 -11.55 -3.25 10.22
CA SER A 173 -12.73 -2.40 10.09
C SER A 173 -12.37 -1.00 9.60
N GLN A 174 -11.27 -0.45 10.08
CA GLN A 174 -10.81 0.87 9.65
C GLN A 174 -10.49 0.90 8.17
N LEU A 175 -9.66 -0.02 7.69
CA LEU A 175 -9.29 -0.07 6.27
C LEU A 175 -10.49 -0.41 5.37
N ALA A 176 -11.44 -1.23 5.85
CA ALA A 176 -12.67 -1.51 5.10
C ALA A 176 -13.52 -0.26 4.87
N SER A 177 -13.39 0.77 5.71
CA SER A 177 -14.08 2.06 5.55
C SER A 177 -13.36 3.04 4.62
N TRP A 178 -12.11 2.74 4.21
CA TRP A 178 -11.34 3.62 3.32
C TRP A 178 -11.65 3.32 1.85
N PRO A 179 -11.66 4.33 0.98
CA PRO A 179 -11.67 4.12 -0.47
C PRO A 179 -10.49 3.25 -0.89
N GLN A 180 -10.73 2.26 -1.77
CA GLN A 180 -9.68 1.34 -2.21
C GLN A 180 -8.54 1.99 -3.00
N GLU A 181 -8.75 3.20 -3.50
CA GLU A 181 -7.71 3.99 -4.17
C GLU A 181 -6.70 4.60 -3.19
N HIS A 182 -7.01 4.64 -1.88
CA HIS A 182 -6.08 5.13 -0.88
C HIS A 182 -5.00 4.09 -0.59
N VAL A 183 -3.75 4.53 -0.60
CA VAL A 183 -2.59 3.73 -0.22
C VAL A 183 -2.38 3.85 1.28
N VAL A 184 -2.30 2.71 1.95
CA VAL A 184 -1.99 2.67 3.39
C VAL A 184 -0.50 2.97 3.56
N LYS A 185 -0.18 4.07 4.23
CA LYS A 185 1.21 4.40 4.59
C LYS A 185 1.46 3.98 6.03
N CYS A 186 2.58 3.33 6.28
CA CYS A 186 3.04 2.99 7.62
C CYS A 186 4.52 3.34 7.77
N LEU A 187 4.83 4.26 8.67
CA LEU A 187 6.19 4.59 9.04
C LEU A 187 6.61 3.78 10.27
N VAL A 188 7.79 3.19 10.23
CA VAL A 188 8.37 2.47 11.35
C VAL A 188 9.82 2.90 11.59
N PHE A 189 10.16 3.17 12.84
CA PHE A 189 11.55 3.32 13.27
C PHE A 189 12.13 1.94 13.56
N TYR A 190 13.06 1.48 12.74
CA TYR A 190 13.62 0.14 12.84
C TYR A 190 15.14 0.18 12.75
N HIS A 191 15.81 -0.51 13.66
CA HIS A 191 17.26 -0.58 13.65
C HIS A 191 17.76 -2.03 13.80
N PRO A 192 18.79 -2.47 13.05
CA PRO A 192 19.33 -3.83 13.14
C PRO A 192 19.79 -4.22 14.55
N LYS A 193 20.26 -3.24 15.35
CA LYS A 193 20.70 -3.43 16.74
C LYS A 193 19.58 -3.34 17.79
N ASP A 194 18.33 -3.15 17.39
CA ASP A 194 17.19 -3.19 18.32
C ASP A 194 17.14 -4.53 19.05
N SER A 195 16.64 -4.52 20.29
CA SER A 195 16.46 -5.76 21.04
C SER A 195 15.55 -6.74 20.31
N ILE A 196 15.70 -8.03 20.61
CA ILE A 196 14.87 -9.06 20.01
C ILE A 196 13.39 -8.83 20.32
N GLU A 197 13.07 -8.40 21.52
CA GLU A 197 11.70 -8.09 21.97
C GLU A 197 11.12 -6.94 21.14
N MET A 198 11.86 -5.85 20.97
CA MET A 198 11.45 -4.69 20.15
C MET A 198 11.17 -5.10 18.71
N LYS A 199 12.10 -5.83 18.09
CA LYS A 199 11.93 -6.32 16.72
C LYS A 199 10.72 -7.25 16.60
N THR A 200 10.54 -8.18 17.53
CA THR A 200 9.41 -9.12 17.53
C THR A 200 8.07 -8.39 17.63
N GLU A 201 7.98 -7.36 18.49
CA GLU A 201 6.75 -6.56 18.65
C GLU A 201 6.46 -5.75 17.37
N GLN A 202 7.48 -5.11 16.80
CA GLN A 202 7.32 -4.34 15.55
C GLN A 202 6.97 -5.23 14.36
N ASP A 203 7.63 -6.37 14.21
CA ASP A 203 7.36 -7.34 13.14
C ASP A 203 5.94 -7.90 13.23
N ALA A 204 5.45 -8.17 14.46
CA ALA A 204 4.08 -8.60 14.66
C ALA A 204 3.07 -7.53 14.22
N THR A 205 3.31 -6.26 14.56
CA THR A 205 2.47 -5.14 14.16
C THR A 205 2.51 -4.92 12.65
N LEU A 206 3.70 -4.93 12.03
CA LEU A 206 3.85 -4.80 10.57
C LEU A 206 3.15 -5.96 9.83
N LYS A 207 3.22 -7.18 10.36
CA LYS A 207 2.51 -8.33 9.81
C LYS A 207 0.99 -8.14 9.87
N GLN A 208 0.46 -7.56 10.94
CA GLN A 208 -0.97 -7.23 11.04
C GLN A 208 -1.38 -6.20 9.99
N VAL A 209 -0.60 -5.12 9.82
CA VAL A 209 -0.82 -4.10 8.78
C VAL A 209 -0.84 -4.74 7.39
N TYR A 210 0.19 -5.51 7.08
CA TYR A 210 0.29 -6.22 5.81
C TYR A 210 -0.92 -7.13 5.55
N GLN A 211 -1.33 -7.93 6.55
CA GLN A 211 -2.49 -8.82 6.42
C GLN A 211 -3.80 -8.06 6.25
N ALA A 212 -3.97 -6.93 6.92
CA ALA A 212 -5.15 -6.10 6.77
C ALA A 212 -5.22 -5.49 5.36
N CYS A 213 -4.12 -4.92 4.85
CA CYS A 213 -4.04 -4.43 3.48
C CYS A 213 -4.36 -5.54 2.47
N CYS A 214 -3.86 -6.76 2.75
CA CYS A 214 -4.16 -7.92 1.94
C CYS A 214 -5.65 -8.24 1.85
N ARG A 215 -6.34 -8.22 2.95
CA ARG A 215 -7.77 -8.58 3.05
C ARG A 215 -8.67 -7.52 2.45
N THR A 216 -8.29 -6.25 2.59
CA THR A 216 -9.08 -5.11 2.11
C THR A 216 -8.73 -4.66 0.69
N GLY A 217 -7.65 -5.19 0.12
CA GLY A 217 -7.21 -4.85 -1.24
C GLY A 217 -6.47 -3.53 -1.38
N HIS A 218 -6.07 -2.90 -0.26
CA HIS A 218 -5.27 -1.67 -0.28
C HIS A 218 -3.80 -1.97 -0.59
N GLU A 219 -3.15 -1.02 -1.27
CA GLU A 219 -1.69 -1.00 -1.37
C GLU A 219 -1.06 -0.55 -0.06
N LEU A 220 0.15 -1.05 0.24
CA LEU A 220 0.92 -0.66 1.41
C LEU A 220 2.21 0.04 0.99
N LEU A 221 2.39 1.25 1.47
CA LEU A 221 3.66 1.98 1.46
C LEU A 221 4.30 1.87 2.84
N LEU A 222 5.40 1.13 2.94
CA LEU A 222 6.17 1.02 4.17
C LEU A 222 7.37 1.97 4.11
N GLU A 223 7.45 2.89 5.05
CA GLU A 223 8.58 3.80 5.25
C GLU A 223 9.38 3.35 6.47
N VAL A 224 10.63 2.92 6.24
CA VAL A 224 11.52 2.47 7.30
C VAL A 224 12.56 3.56 7.58
N ILE A 225 12.59 4.05 8.80
CA ILE A 225 13.52 5.11 9.23
C ILE A 225 14.43 4.58 10.32
N LEU A 226 15.73 4.87 10.19
CA LEU A 226 16.71 4.62 11.26
C LEU A 226 16.52 5.69 12.36
N PRO A 227 16.40 5.30 13.63
CA PRO A 227 16.33 6.26 14.73
C PRO A 227 17.59 7.11 14.82
N SER A 228 17.44 8.42 15.00
CA SER A 228 18.55 9.37 15.10
C SER A 228 19.36 9.29 16.39
N ASP A 229 18.84 8.59 17.39
CA ASP A 229 19.48 8.35 18.70
C ASP A 229 20.47 7.18 18.69
N MET A 230 20.59 6.47 17.57
CA MET A 230 21.53 5.38 17.40
C MET A 230 22.65 5.82 16.45
N GLU A 231 23.91 5.60 16.84
CA GLU A 231 25.08 5.86 15.99
C GLU A 231 24.89 5.20 14.61
N GLN A 232 24.88 6.04 13.60
CA GLN A 232 24.87 5.60 12.21
C GLN A 232 26.26 5.04 11.90
N ASN A 233 26.39 3.73 11.87
CA ASN A 233 27.57 3.12 11.29
C ASN A 233 27.46 3.18 9.78
N GLU A 234 28.42 3.82 9.11
CA GLU A 234 28.50 3.96 7.64
C GLU A 234 28.48 2.63 6.87
N GLU A 235 28.63 1.50 7.55
CA GLU A 235 28.62 0.15 6.98
C GLU A 235 27.22 -0.34 6.51
N TYR A 236 26.16 0.45 6.70
CA TYR A 236 24.78 0.04 6.37
C TYR A 236 24.11 0.89 5.28
N TYR A 237 24.89 1.69 4.55
CA TYR A 237 24.42 2.45 3.39
C TYR A 237 24.99 1.92 2.08
#